data_0ad0484d8e4f4be907382c26635db1cc
#
_entry.id   0ad0484d8e4f4be907382c26635db1cc
#
_cell.length_a   1.000
_cell.length_b   1.000
_cell.length_c   1.000
_cell.angle_alpha   90.00
_cell.angle_beta   90.00
_cell.angle_gamma   90.00
#
_symmetry.space_group_name_H-M   'P 1'
#
loop_
_entity.id
_entity.type
_entity.pdbx_description
1 polymer ?
#
loop_
_entity_poly.entity_id
_entity_poly.type
_entity_poly.pdbx_seq_one_letter_code
_entity_poly.pdbx_strand_id
1 'polypeptide(L)'
;TIGFHDSIPFRDLPIPFACVSANMIDGKEVVMDKGILPLAMRASMAIPGVFAPVTIDSMVLVDGGISNNFPLDVAKNMGAEITIGVDLSTGLKDEKGLDNIMGIVDQLTAFMGMKSYENNKAMVDLYMNPDLKGFTAASFTAEAIDTMIQRGERVARANWDKIMALKKQIGLEPDEDAAPHLENRFLETDTLIIGKISIEGVKEKDEKWIQRQIGIKEFSV
;
A
#
# COMPACT_ATOMS: atom_id res chain seq x y z
N THR A 1 0.79 -7.16 10.94
CA THR A 1 2.23 -7.31 10.65
C THR A 1 3.04 -7.80 11.85
N ILE A 2 2.38 -8.03 13.02
CA ILE A 2 3.00 -8.41 14.30
C ILE A 2 3.51 -9.83 14.19
N GLY A 3 4.15 -10.40 13.53
CA GLY A 3 4.70 -11.78 13.42
C GLY A 3 5.64 -11.94 12.25
N PHE A 4 5.81 -10.89 11.44
CA PHE A 4 6.64 -10.93 10.24
C PHE A 4 7.85 -10.01 10.40
N HIS A 5 8.79 -10.44 11.24
CA HIS A 5 9.91 -9.58 11.64
C HIS A 5 11.11 -9.64 10.72
N ASP A 6 11.41 -10.76 10.11
CA ASP A 6 12.69 -10.95 9.48
C ASP A 6 12.57 -11.58 8.10
N SER A 7 13.12 -10.91 7.10
CA SER A 7 13.67 -11.46 5.85
C SER A 7 12.83 -12.55 5.15
N ILE A 8 11.53 -12.61 5.42
CA ILE A 8 10.64 -13.54 4.76
C ILE A 8 10.38 -13.00 3.34
N PRO A 9 10.52 -13.81 2.30
CA PRO A 9 10.02 -13.45 0.99
C PRO A 9 8.52 -13.15 1.08
N PHE A 10 8.08 -11.97 0.64
CA PHE A 10 6.67 -11.59 0.78
C PHE A 10 5.74 -12.42 -0.11
N ARG A 11 6.28 -13.17 -1.08
CA ARG A 11 5.54 -14.19 -1.84
C ARG A 11 5.08 -15.38 -0.97
N ASP A 12 5.75 -15.61 0.17
CA ASP A 12 5.43 -16.70 1.10
C ASP A 12 4.42 -16.27 2.17
N LEU A 13 3.94 -15.03 2.11
CA LEU A 13 2.81 -14.57 2.92
C LEU A 13 1.52 -15.29 2.50
N PRO A 14 0.51 -15.41 3.37
CA PRO A 14 -0.79 -16.00 3.04
C PRO A 14 -1.42 -15.41 1.76
N ILE A 15 -1.21 -14.13 1.53
CA ILE A 15 -1.45 -13.45 0.26
C ILE A 15 -0.10 -12.91 -0.21
N PRO A 16 0.45 -13.41 -1.34
CA PRO A 16 1.69 -12.88 -1.89
C PRO A 16 1.65 -11.37 -2.06
N PHE A 17 2.70 -10.70 -1.66
CA PHE A 17 2.75 -9.24 -1.61
C PHE A 17 4.04 -8.70 -2.22
N ALA A 18 3.95 -7.56 -2.87
CA ALA A 18 5.08 -6.70 -3.19
C ALA A 18 4.64 -5.24 -3.11
N CYS A 19 5.57 -4.34 -2.83
CA CYS A 19 5.35 -2.91 -2.93
C CYS A 19 6.50 -2.24 -3.69
N VAL A 20 6.23 -1.06 -4.23
CA VAL A 20 7.16 -0.32 -5.08
C VAL A 20 7.63 0.93 -4.37
N SER A 21 8.91 1.23 -4.49
CA SER A 21 9.53 2.50 -4.11
C SER A 21 10.38 3.03 -5.25
N ALA A 22 10.76 4.30 -5.18
CA ALA A 22 11.75 4.90 -6.06
C ALA A 22 13.03 5.21 -5.29
N ASN A 23 14.19 4.82 -5.84
CA ASN A 23 15.48 5.18 -5.26
C ASN A 23 15.88 6.59 -5.72
N MET A 24 15.99 7.51 -4.79
CA MET A 24 16.34 8.91 -5.06
C MET A 24 17.78 9.12 -5.55
N ILE A 25 18.66 8.12 -5.40
CA ILE A 25 20.04 8.24 -5.82
C ILE A 25 20.19 8.09 -7.33
N ASP A 26 19.44 7.15 -7.93
CA ASP A 26 19.56 6.81 -9.35
C ASP A 26 18.22 6.88 -10.12
N GLY A 27 17.13 7.24 -9.45
CA GLY A 27 15.80 7.38 -10.03
C GLY A 27 15.12 6.08 -10.42
N LYS A 28 15.69 4.92 -10.05
CA LYS A 28 15.13 3.62 -10.44
C LYS A 28 14.01 3.16 -9.53
N GLU A 29 13.11 2.42 -10.14
CA GLU A 29 12.12 1.63 -9.43
C GLU A 29 12.80 0.55 -8.58
N VAL A 30 12.29 0.36 -7.37
CA VAL A 30 12.70 -0.70 -6.45
C VAL A 30 11.46 -1.48 -6.04
N VAL A 31 11.36 -2.71 -6.52
CA VAL A 31 10.32 -3.66 -6.10
C VAL A 31 10.77 -4.34 -4.82
N MET A 32 10.02 -4.16 -3.76
CA MET A 32 10.28 -4.78 -2.46
C MET A 32 9.35 -5.98 -2.27
N ASP A 33 9.92 -7.17 -2.36
CA ASP A 33 9.25 -8.47 -2.26
C ASP A 33 9.80 -9.34 -1.10
N LYS A 34 10.66 -8.77 -0.27
CA LYS A 34 11.32 -9.42 0.88
C LYS A 34 11.83 -8.39 1.89
N GLY A 35 12.31 -8.87 3.04
CA GLY A 35 12.89 -8.05 4.09
C GLY A 35 11.88 -7.75 5.19
N ILE A 36 12.02 -6.62 5.85
CA ILE A 36 11.14 -6.20 6.95
C ILE A 36 9.89 -5.55 6.36
N LEU A 37 8.77 -6.26 6.37
CA LEU A 37 7.52 -5.82 5.74
C LEU A 37 7.07 -4.41 6.16
N PRO A 38 6.99 -4.03 7.45
CA PRO A 38 6.64 -2.68 7.84
C PRO A 38 7.58 -1.60 7.29
N LEU A 39 8.87 -1.92 7.17
CA LEU A 39 9.86 -0.99 6.62
C LEU A 39 9.69 -0.81 5.10
N ALA A 40 9.43 -1.90 4.38
CA ALA A 40 9.11 -1.86 2.95
C ALA A 40 7.85 -1.04 2.68
N MET A 41 6.78 -1.29 3.43
CA MET A 41 5.54 -0.50 3.35
C MET A 41 5.79 0.99 3.65
N ARG A 42 6.60 1.28 4.69
CA ARG A 42 6.94 2.65 5.07
C ARG A 42 7.74 3.36 3.97
N ALA A 43 8.63 2.65 3.27
CA ALA A 43 9.37 3.18 2.14
C ALA A 43 8.45 3.47 0.95
N SER A 44 7.56 2.53 0.61
CA SER A 44 6.61 2.65 -0.49
C SER A 44 5.61 3.80 -0.34
N MET A 45 5.34 4.24 0.89
CA MET A 45 4.45 5.38 1.18
C MET A 45 5.19 6.66 1.57
N ALA A 46 6.50 6.73 1.36
CA ALA A 46 7.31 7.89 1.72
C ALA A 46 7.15 9.04 0.72
N ILE A 47 5.97 9.66 0.68
CA ILE A 47 5.63 10.76 -0.23
C ILE A 47 6.60 11.94 0.00
N PRO A 48 7.34 12.38 -1.03
CA PRO A 48 8.24 13.52 -0.91
C PRO A 48 7.52 14.78 -0.41
N GLY A 49 8.13 15.45 0.57
CA GLY A 49 7.54 16.64 1.20
C GLY A 49 6.54 16.34 2.32
N VAL A 50 6.04 15.10 2.43
CA VAL A 50 5.13 14.66 3.53
C VAL A 50 5.89 13.81 4.53
N PHE A 51 6.64 12.82 4.04
CA PHE A 51 7.37 11.89 4.87
C PHE A 51 8.87 11.91 4.55
N ALA A 52 9.69 11.64 5.58
CA ALA A 52 11.11 11.46 5.38
C ALA A 52 11.38 10.19 4.54
N PRO A 53 12.36 10.23 3.63
CA PRO A 53 12.84 9.06 2.92
C PRO A 53 13.27 7.95 3.86
N VAL A 54 13.27 6.72 3.38
CA VAL A 54 13.69 5.53 4.14
C VAL A 54 14.97 4.99 3.53
N THR A 55 15.99 4.75 4.36
CA THR A 55 17.25 4.14 3.91
C THR A 55 17.20 2.64 4.13
N ILE A 56 17.33 1.85 3.05
CA ILE A 56 17.43 0.39 3.06
C ILE A 56 18.61 0.00 2.14
N ASP A 57 19.55 -0.77 2.63
CA ASP A 57 20.70 -1.28 1.85
C ASP A 57 21.41 -0.20 1.03
N SER A 58 21.70 0.94 1.67
CA SER A 58 22.32 2.13 1.05
C SER A 58 21.49 2.82 -0.04
N MET A 59 20.26 2.41 -0.29
CA MET A 59 19.30 3.11 -1.14
C MET A 59 18.51 4.13 -0.31
N VAL A 60 18.24 5.28 -0.88
CA VAL A 60 17.36 6.31 -0.30
C VAL A 60 16.02 6.22 -0.99
N LEU A 61 15.06 5.56 -0.34
CA LEU A 61 13.77 5.20 -0.90
C LEU A 61 12.67 6.21 -0.56
N VAL A 62 11.88 6.51 -1.56
CA VAL A 62 10.66 7.33 -1.47
C VAL A 62 9.49 6.59 -2.11
N ASP A 63 8.30 7.20 -2.06
CA ASP A 63 7.07 6.69 -2.64
C ASP A 63 7.26 6.20 -4.08
N GLY A 64 6.75 5.02 -4.37
CA GLY A 64 6.85 4.38 -5.67
C GLY A 64 6.06 5.06 -6.78
N GLY A 65 5.10 5.91 -6.43
CA GLY A 65 4.31 6.66 -7.40
C GLY A 65 5.12 7.53 -8.36
N ILE A 66 6.35 7.88 -7.98
CA ILE A 66 7.29 8.60 -8.83
C ILE A 66 7.69 7.78 -10.07
N SER A 67 7.83 6.47 -9.92
CA SER A 67 8.29 5.57 -10.99
C SER A 67 7.17 4.68 -11.53
N ASN A 68 6.32 4.13 -10.66
CA ASN A 68 5.29 3.16 -11.03
C ASN A 68 4.11 3.19 -10.03
N ASN A 69 3.17 4.08 -10.27
CA ASN A 69 2.00 4.26 -9.39
C ASN A 69 0.87 3.24 -9.63
N PHE A 70 0.98 2.43 -10.68
CA PHE A 70 0.01 1.39 -11.01
C PHE A 70 0.76 0.12 -11.44
N PRO A 71 1.42 -0.61 -10.51
CA PRO A 71 2.44 -1.61 -10.77
C PRO A 71 1.86 -2.97 -11.23
N LEU A 72 1.11 -2.98 -12.32
CA LEU A 72 0.52 -4.19 -12.89
C LEU A 72 1.57 -5.15 -13.43
N ASP A 73 2.62 -4.61 -14.03
CA ASP A 73 3.79 -5.35 -14.51
C ASP A 73 4.47 -6.13 -13.38
N VAL A 74 4.55 -5.54 -12.18
CA VAL A 74 5.05 -6.24 -10.99
C VAL A 74 4.16 -7.42 -10.62
N ALA A 75 2.82 -7.23 -10.61
CA ALA A 75 1.88 -8.31 -10.33
C ALA A 75 1.98 -9.44 -11.37
N LYS A 76 2.12 -9.11 -12.66
CA LYS A 76 2.32 -10.09 -13.73
C LYS A 76 3.66 -10.84 -13.58
N ASN A 77 4.73 -10.14 -13.20
CA ASN A 77 6.02 -10.75 -12.92
C ASN A 77 5.99 -11.68 -11.68
N MET A 78 5.08 -11.44 -10.76
CA MET A 78 4.81 -12.33 -9.62
C MET A 78 3.99 -13.58 -10.03
N GLY A 79 3.53 -13.68 -11.28
CA GLY A 79 2.79 -14.82 -11.81
C GLY A 79 1.28 -14.61 -11.91
N ALA A 80 0.77 -13.39 -11.77
CA ALA A 80 -0.66 -13.13 -11.93
C ALA A 80 -1.08 -13.32 -13.41
N GLU A 81 -1.97 -14.27 -13.65
CA GLU A 81 -2.57 -14.52 -14.97
C GLU A 81 -3.72 -13.55 -15.24
N ILE A 82 -4.52 -13.25 -14.22
CA ILE A 82 -5.62 -12.28 -14.27
C ILE A 82 -5.33 -11.16 -13.29
N THR A 83 -5.55 -9.93 -13.73
CA THR A 83 -5.25 -8.74 -12.95
C THR A 83 -6.47 -7.85 -12.76
N ILE A 84 -6.70 -7.46 -11.51
CA ILE A 84 -7.68 -6.44 -11.15
C ILE A 84 -6.90 -5.23 -10.64
N GLY A 85 -6.96 -4.13 -11.36
CA GLY A 85 -6.28 -2.90 -11.01
C GLY A 85 -7.25 -1.88 -10.42
N VAL A 86 -6.96 -1.43 -9.19
CA VAL A 86 -7.67 -0.32 -8.55
C VAL A 86 -6.79 0.91 -8.59
N ASP A 87 -7.19 1.87 -9.42
CA ASP A 87 -6.46 3.12 -9.61
C ASP A 87 -7.07 4.22 -8.74
N LEU A 88 -6.28 4.77 -7.86
CA LEU A 88 -6.69 5.86 -6.96
C LEU A 88 -6.31 7.24 -7.49
N SER A 89 -5.75 7.34 -8.69
CA SER A 89 -5.39 8.62 -9.28
C SER A 89 -6.64 9.42 -9.64
N THR A 90 -6.56 10.73 -9.43
CA THR A 90 -7.61 11.69 -9.81
C THR A 90 -7.33 12.39 -11.14
N GLY A 91 -6.30 11.92 -11.86
CA GLY A 91 -5.80 12.55 -13.07
C GLY A 91 -4.89 13.75 -12.79
N LEU A 92 -4.51 14.46 -13.83
CA LEU A 92 -3.69 15.67 -13.70
C LEU A 92 -4.51 16.80 -13.06
N LYS A 93 -3.82 17.61 -12.28
CA LYS A 93 -4.42 18.78 -11.62
C LYS A 93 -4.60 19.93 -12.62
N ASP A 94 -5.65 20.68 -12.42
CA ASP A 94 -5.88 21.97 -13.07
C ASP A 94 -5.09 23.10 -12.38
N GLU A 95 -5.22 24.33 -12.89
CA GLU A 95 -4.55 25.52 -12.35
C GLU A 95 -4.76 25.70 -10.84
N LYS A 96 -5.99 25.47 -10.35
CA LYS A 96 -6.33 25.57 -8.92
C LYS A 96 -5.66 24.51 -8.06
N GLY A 97 -5.43 23.33 -8.59
CA GLY A 97 -4.73 22.26 -7.91
C GLY A 97 -3.23 22.48 -7.79
N LEU A 98 -2.67 23.50 -8.45
CA LEU A 98 -1.25 23.83 -8.47
C LEU A 98 -0.90 25.06 -7.60
N ASP A 99 -1.84 25.56 -6.81
CA ASP A 99 -1.66 26.76 -5.97
C ASP A 99 -0.71 26.54 -4.77
N ASN A 100 -0.28 25.32 -4.53
CA ASN A 100 0.59 24.98 -3.41
C ASN A 100 1.66 23.95 -3.79
N ILE A 101 2.73 23.90 -2.98
CA ILE A 101 3.89 23.04 -3.20
C ILE A 101 3.49 21.56 -3.34
N MET A 102 2.55 21.08 -2.52
CA MET A 102 2.10 19.69 -2.57
C MET A 102 1.41 19.37 -3.90
N GLY A 103 0.56 20.27 -4.40
CA GLY A 103 -0.07 20.13 -5.71
C GLY A 103 0.94 20.03 -6.84
N ILE A 104 2.00 20.84 -6.77
CA ILE A 104 3.10 20.81 -7.74
C ILE A 104 3.88 19.49 -7.65
N VAL A 105 4.21 19.03 -6.43
CA VAL A 105 4.92 17.75 -6.22
C VAL A 105 4.09 16.58 -6.75
N ASP A 106 2.80 16.53 -6.45
CA ASP A 106 1.89 15.50 -6.96
C ASP A 106 1.85 15.48 -8.50
N GLN A 107 1.78 16.65 -9.11
CA GLN A 107 1.77 16.80 -10.57
C GLN A 107 3.07 16.31 -11.21
N LEU A 108 4.21 16.68 -10.63
CA LEU A 108 5.53 16.21 -11.10
C LEU A 108 5.65 14.69 -10.95
N THR A 109 5.20 14.14 -9.83
CA THR A 109 5.15 12.70 -9.60
C THR A 109 4.30 12.01 -10.67
N ALA A 110 3.11 12.54 -10.96
CA ALA A 110 2.24 12.02 -12.01
C ALA A 110 2.91 12.06 -13.39
N PHE A 111 3.63 13.13 -13.74
CA PHE A 111 4.36 13.21 -15.00
C PHE A 111 5.50 12.19 -15.09
N MET A 112 6.25 12.00 -14.01
CA MET A 112 7.36 11.05 -13.99
C MET A 112 6.89 9.62 -14.18
N GLY A 113 5.80 9.22 -13.51
CA GLY A 113 5.22 7.88 -13.60
C GLY A 113 4.30 7.65 -14.82
N MET A 114 4.00 8.66 -15.63
CA MET A 114 2.97 8.60 -16.66
C MET A 114 3.18 7.48 -17.67
N LYS A 115 4.40 7.29 -18.16
CA LYS A 115 4.70 6.25 -19.16
C LYS A 115 4.47 4.85 -18.60
N SER A 116 4.90 4.59 -17.37
CA SER A 116 4.68 3.33 -16.69
C SER A 116 3.18 3.09 -16.46
N TYR A 117 2.48 4.10 -15.99
CA TYR A 117 1.04 4.08 -15.77
C TYR A 117 0.25 3.72 -17.03
N GLU A 118 0.50 4.40 -18.17
CA GLU A 118 -0.21 4.14 -19.43
C GLU A 118 0.05 2.71 -19.94
N ASN A 119 1.29 2.24 -19.86
CA ASN A 119 1.64 0.88 -20.26
C ASN A 119 0.91 -0.16 -19.39
N ASN A 120 0.93 0.02 -18.07
CA ASN A 120 0.30 -0.89 -17.12
C ASN A 120 -1.22 -0.87 -17.23
N LYS A 121 -1.82 0.30 -17.40
CA LYS A 121 -3.25 0.45 -17.60
C LYS A 121 -3.76 -0.26 -18.85
N ALA A 122 -2.96 -0.27 -19.92
CA ALA A 122 -3.31 -0.97 -21.17
C ALA A 122 -3.32 -2.51 -21.02
N MET A 123 -2.71 -3.07 -19.98
CA MET A 123 -2.57 -4.51 -19.76
C MET A 123 -3.51 -5.08 -18.69
N VAL A 124 -4.28 -4.23 -18.01
CA VAL A 124 -5.16 -4.68 -16.91
C VAL A 124 -6.40 -5.38 -17.45
N ASP A 125 -6.79 -6.51 -16.85
CA ASP A 125 -7.98 -7.26 -17.27
C ASP A 125 -9.27 -6.61 -16.75
N LEU A 126 -9.25 -6.09 -15.53
CA LEU A 126 -10.35 -5.31 -14.95
C LEU A 126 -9.81 -4.05 -14.29
N TYR A 127 -10.11 -2.91 -14.89
CA TYR A 127 -9.75 -1.59 -14.36
C TYR A 127 -10.90 -0.98 -13.56
N MET A 128 -10.60 -0.51 -12.36
CA MET A 128 -11.52 0.22 -11.48
C MET A 128 -10.87 1.51 -11.00
N ASN A 129 -11.60 2.62 -11.10
CA ASN A 129 -11.14 3.92 -10.63
C ASN A 129 -12.26 4.59 -9.81
N PRO A 130 -12.21 4.50 -8.47
CA PRO A 130 -13.15 5.23 -7.62
C PRO A 130 -12.91 6.74 -7.75
N ASP A 131 -13.98 7.52 -7.81
CA ASP A 131 -13.88 8.98 -7.82
C ASP A 131 -13.45 9.49 -6.45
N LEU A 132 -12.17 9.83 -6.34
CA LEU A 132 -11.57 10.37 -5.12
C LEU A 132 -11.37 11.90 -5.19
N LYS A 133 -12.01 12.60 -6.12
CA LYS A 133 -11.96 14.06 -6.18
C LYS A 133 -12.36 14.68 -4.85
N GLY A 134 -11.58 15.64 -4.40
CA GLY A 134 -11.75 16.32 -3.11
C GLY A 134 -11.01 15.65 -1.94
N PHE A 135 -10.40 14.48 -2.14
CA PHE A 135 -9.55 13.82 -1.17
C PHE A 135 -8.07 13.86 -1.58
N THR A 136 -7.21 13.83 -0.59
CA THR A 136 -5.75 13.78 -0.75
C THR A 136 -5.17 12.67 0.13
N ALA A 137 -3.89 12.37 -0.02
CA ALA A 137 -3.17 11.45 0.86
C ALA A 137 -3.18 11.86 2.35
N ALA A 138 -3.58 13.08 2.68
CA ALA A 138 -3.73 13.58 4.06
C ALA A 138 -5.18 13.58 4.58
N SER A 139 -6.13 12.99 3.85
CA SER A 139 -7.55 12.96 4.22
C SER A 139 -7.84 11.80 5.18
N PHE A 140 -7.45 11.95 6.46
CA PHE A 140 -7.55 10.91 7.50
C PHE A 140 -8.67 11.14 8.52
N THR A 141 -9.65 12.02 8.27
CA THR A 141 -10.82 12.12 9.14
C THR A 141 -11.70 10.87 8.98
N ALA A 142 -12.40 10.45 10.03
CA ALA A 142 -13.27 9.28 9.98
C ALA A 142 -14.32 9.39 8.85
N GLU A 143 -14.89 10.58 8.66
CA GLU A 143 -15.87 10.86 7.60
C GLU A 143 -15.25 10.75 6.20
N ALA A 144 -14.02 11.25 6.00
CA ALA A 144 -13.32 11.14 4.73
C ALA A 144 -13.00 9.67 4.40
N ILE A 145 -12.52 8.92 5.38
CA ILE A 145 -12.20 7.49 5.24
C ILE A 145 -13.47 6.71 4.87
N ASP A 146 -14.57 6.91 5.60
CA ASP A 146 -15.84 6.25 5.33
C ASP A 146 -16.36 6.56 3.92
N THR A 147 -16.28 7.82 3.52
CA THR A 147 -16.69 8.24 2.17
C THR A 147 -15.84 7.58 1.08
N MET A 148 -14.51 7.49 1.28
CA MET A 148 -13.62 6.85 0.31
C MET A 148 -13.90 5.34 0.21
N ILE A 149 -14.17 4.67 1.33
CA ILE A 149 -14.57 3.25 1.35
C ILE A 149 -15.86 3.05 0.57
N GLN A 150 -16.89 3.86 0.82
CA GLN A 150 -18.16 3.77 0.11
C GLN A 150 -18.02 4.02 -1.41
N ARG A 151 -17.13 4.93 -1.81
CA ARG A 151 -16.84 5.16 -3.24
C ARG A 151 -16.15 3.95 -3.88
N GLY A 152 -15.22 3.32 -3.17
CA GLY A 152 -14.57 2.07 -3.60
C GLY A 152 -15.59 0.93 -3.75
N GLU A 153 -16.44 0.73 -2.74
CA GLU A 153 -17.51 -0.29 -2.77
C GLU A 153 -18.47 -0.08 -3.95
N ARG A 154 -18.87 1.16 -4.20
CA ARG A 154 -19.75 1.50 -5.33
C ARG A 154 -19.13 1.08 -6.66
N VAL A 155 -17.86 1.35 -6.88
CA VAL A 155 -17.16 0.96 -8.12
C VAL A 155 -17.03 -0.56 -8.23
N ALA A 156 -16.72 -1.25 -7.14
CA ALA A 156 -16.66 -2.71 -7.13
C ALA A 156 -18.03 -3.32 -7.47
N ARG A 157 -19.11 -2.84 -6.85
CA ARG A 157 -20.48 -3.29 -7.15
C ARG A 157 -20.91 -2.99 -8.59
N ALA A 158 -20.52 -1.84 -9.13
CA ALA A 158 -20.81 -1.51 -10.54
C ALA A 158 -20.08 -2.42 -11.54
N ASN A 159 -18.99 -3.07 -11.13
CA ASN A 159 -18.25 -4.03 -11.94
C ASN A 159 -18.50 -5.49 -11.52
N TRP A 160 -19.53 -5.75 -10.72
CA TRP A 160 -19.78 -7.08 -10.15
C TRP A 160 -19.87 -8.19 -11.20
N ASP A 161 -20.59 -7.97 -12.29
CA ASP A 161 -20.74 -8.95 -13.36
C ASP A 161 -19.41 -9.31 -14.02
N LYS A 162 -18.52 -8.32 -14.17
CA LYS A 162 -17.17 -8.55 -14.71
C LYS A 162 -16.31 -9.34 -13.72
N ILE A 163 -16.39 -9.03 -12.43
CA ILE A 163 -15.70 -9.77 -11.37
C ILE A 163 -16.15 -11.23 -11.36
N MET A 164 -17.47 -11.46 -11.46
CA MET A 164 -18.04 -12.81 -11.52
C MET A 164 -17.63 -13.56 -12.79
N ALA A 165 -17.54 -12.87 -13.92
CA ALA A 165 -17.06 -13.48 -15.18
C ALA A 165 -15.59 -13.91 -15.05
N LEU A 166 -14.72 -13.08 -14.45
CA LEU A 166 -13.31 -13.44 -14.18
C LEU A 166 -13.23 -14.61 -13.20
N LYS A 167 -14.04 -14.61 -12.14
CA LYS A 167 -14.11 -15.71 -11.16
C LYS A 167 -14.44 -17.02 -11.85
N LYS A 168 -15.43 -17.02 -12.74
CA LYS A 168 -15.79 -18.21 -13.54
C LYS A 168 -14.67 -18.66 -14.49
N GLN A 169 -13.96 -17.71 -15.09
CA GLN A 169 -12.85 -18.00 -16.00
C GLN A 169 -11.72 -18.80 -15.31
N ILE A 170 -11.47 -18.55 -14.01
CA ILE A 170 -10.47 -19.27 -13.21
C ILE A 170 -11.04 -20.52 -12.50
N GLY A 171 -12.27 -20.92 -12.83
CA GLY A 171 -12.89 -22.11 -12.25
C GLY A 171 -13.32 -22.01 -10.80
N LEU A 172 -13.40 -20.79 -10.25
CA LEU A 172 -13.96 -20.54 -8.93
C LEU A 172 -15.47 -20.39 -9.08
N GLU A 173 -16.20 -21.50 -8.91
CA GLU A 173 -17.67 -21.43 -8.82
C GLU A 173 -18.07 -20.55 -7.63
N PRO A 174 -19.20 -19.84 -7.72
CA PRO A 174 -19.75 -19.13 -6.57
C PRO A 174 -20.13 -20.16 -5.51
N ASP A 175 -19.34 -20.27 -4.48
CA ASP A 175 -19.73 -20.98 -3.28
C ASP A 175 -20.60 -19.99 -2.48
N GLU A 176 -21.92 -20.23 -2.46
CA GLU A 176 -22.86 -19.36 -1.79
C GLU A 176 -22.62 -19.31 -0.26
N ASP A 177 -21.90 -20.28 0.27
CA ASP A 177 -21.59 -20.41 1.70
C ASP A 177 -20.11 -20.09 2.06
N ALA A 178 -19.27 -19.85 1.07
CA ALA A 178 -17.90 -19.44 1.32
C ALA A 178 -17.84 -17.94 1.69
N ALA A 179 -18.20 -17.62 2.91
CA ALA A 179 -17.49 -16.53 3.58
C ALA A 179 -15.99 -16.82 3.44
N PRO A 180 -15.13 -15.85 3.06
CA PRO A 180 -13.71 -16.09 3.01
C PRO A 180 -13.27 -16.49 4.42
N HIS A 181 -13.14 -17.77 4.66
CA HIS A 181 -12.39 -18.31 5.76
C HIS A 181 -10.92 -18.02 5.44
N LEU A 182 -10.56 -16.75 5.54
CA LEU A 182 -9.23 -16.43 5.99
C LEU A 182 -9.17 -17.06 7.38
N GLU A 183 -8.76 -18.33 7.44
CA GLU A 183 -8.27 -18.90 8.69
C GLU A 183 -7.18 -17.97 9.15
N ASN A 184 -7.56 -17.06 10.01
CA ASN A 184 -6.66 -16.05 10.56
C ASN A 184 -5.88 -16.81 11.66
N ARG A 185 -4.99 -17.74 11.22
CA ARG A 185 -4.11 -18.52 12.11
C ARG A 185 -3.34 -17.64 13.10
N PHE A 186 -3.36 -16.32 12.84
CA PHE A 186 -2.70 -15.32 13.68
C PHE A 186 -3.63 -14.68 14.72
N LEU A 187 -4.94 -14.92 14.67
CA LEU A 187 -5.90 -14.40 15.64
C LEU A 187 -6.46 -15.47 16.59
N GLU A 188 -5.96 -16.71 16.52
CA GLU A 188 -6.35 -17.78 17.48
C GLU A 188 -5.77 -17.58 18.89
N THR A 189 -4.92 -16.56 19.08
CA THR A 189 -4.46 -16.18 20.40
C THR A 189 -5.18 -14.92 20.85
N ASP A 190 -6.10 -15.05 21.80
CA ASP A 190 -6.78 -13.93 22.46
C ASP A 190 -5.81 -12.98 23.18
N THR A 191 -4.53 -13.29 23.20
CA THR A 191 -3.51 -12.54 23.92
C THR A 191 -2.20 -12.53 23.15
N LEU A 192 -1.75 -11.34 22.78
CA LEU A 192 -0.40 -11.10 22.25
C LEU A 192 0.57 -10.89 23.41
N ILE A 193 1.59 -11.74 23.50
CA ILE A 193 2.67 -11.57 24.47
C ILE A 193 3.78 -10.77 23.81
N ILE A 194 4.01 -9.55 24.30
CA ILE A 194 5.06 -8.67 23.81
C ILE A 194 6.29 -8.86 24.68
N GLY A 195 7.33 -9.49 24.11
CA GLY A 195 8.55 -9.80 24.84
C GLY A 195 9.45 -8.60 25.07
N LYS A 196 9.49 -7.64 24.13
CA LYS A 196 10.31 -6.44 24.21
C LYS A 196 9.75 -5.33 23.34
N ILE A 197 9.83 -4.09 23.83
CA ILE A 197 9.55 -2.87 23.07
C ILE A 197 10.85 -2.11 22.91
N SER A 198 11.28 -1.86 21.68
CA SER A 198 12.43 -0.99 21.37
C SER A 198 11.93 0.27 20.69
N ILE A 199 12.39 1.43 21.17
CA ILE A 199 12.05 2.73 20.61
C ILE A 199 13.35 3.36 20.12
N GLU A 200 13.45 3.54 18.80
CA GLU A 200 14.64 4.09 18.16
C GLU A 200 14.40 5.52 17.65
N GLY A 201 15.46 6.29 17.53
CA GLY A 201 15.41 7.65 16.99
C GLY A 201 14.94 8.73 17.96
N VAL A 202 14.78 8.42 19.25
CA VAL A 202 14.38 9.36 20.31
C VAL A 202 15.50 9.53 21.35
N LYS A 203 15.46 10.61 22.11
CA LYS A 203 16.36 10.80 23.24
C LYS A 203 15.96 9.86 24.38
N GLU A 204 16.92 9.30 25.09
CA GLU A 204 16.68 8.37 26.23
C GLU A 204 15.65 8.85 27.24
N LYS A 205 15.61 10.17 27.51
CA LYS A 205 14.62 10.78 28.41
C LYS A 205 13.18 10.69 27.88
N ASP A 206 13.00 10.65 26.57
CA ASP A 206 11.69 10.65 25.91
C ASP A 206 11.19 9.21 25.70
N GLU A 207 12.08 8.22 25.67
CA GLU A 207 11.77 6.80 25.52
C GLU A 207 10.79 6.31 26.60
N LYS A 208 11.08 6.57 27.87
CA LYS A 208 10.22 6.18 29.00
C LYS A 208 8.84 6.85 28.96
N TRP A 209 8.80 8.06 28.46
CA TRP A 209 7.52 8.79 28.30
C TRP A 209 6.68 8.14 27.20
N ILE A 210 7.28 7.85 26.04
CA ILE A 210 6.62 7.20 24.91
C ILE A 210 6.13 5.80 25.30
N GLN A 211 6.95 4.99 25.99
CA GLN A 211 6.54 3.68 26.50
C GLN A 211 5.28 3.76 27.38
N ARG A 212 5.18 4.77 28.24
CA ARG A 212 3.98 4.99 29.07
C ARG A 212 2.76 5.39 28.24
N GLN A 213 2.93 6.16 27.16
CA GLN A 213 1.82 6.58 26.30
C GLN A 213 1.28 5.45 25.43
N ILE A 214 2.14 4.54 24.99
CA ILE A 214 1.75 3.35 24.21
C ILE A 214 0.82 2.43 25.02
N GLY A 215 0.90 2.46 26.35
CA GLY A 215 0.03 1.66 27.23
C GLY A 215 0.25 0.13 27.14
N ILE A 216 1.27 -0.29 26.40
CA ILE A 216 1.64 -1.70 26.25
C ILE A 216 2.64 -2.05 27.33
N LYS A 217 2.41 -3.13 28.05
CA LYS A 217 3.33 -3.64 29.08
C LYS A 217 4.20 -4.73 28.48
N GLU A 218 5.50 -4.65 28.69
CA GLU A 218 6.39 -5.75 28.43
C GLU A 218 6.08 -6.89 29.39
N PHE A 219 6.17 -8.13 28.90
CA PHE A 219 6.06 -9.30 29.75
C PHE A 219 7.38 -9.40 30.53
N SER A 220 7.32 -9.12 31.83
CA SER A 220 8.39 -9.50 32.75
C SER A 220 8.12 -10.92 33.26
N VAL A 221 9.01 -11.86 32.90
CA VAL A 221 9.07 -13.19 33.49
C VAL A 221 9.47 -13.06 34.95
#